data_729a0d711247ebaba476d8848997da92
#
_entry.id   729a0d711247ebaba476d8848997da92
#
_cell.length_a   1.000
_cell.length_b   1.000
_cell.length_c   1.000
_cell.angle_alpha   90.00
_cell.angle_beta   90.00
_cell.angle_gamma   90.00
#
_symmetry.space_group_name_H-M   'P 1'
#
loop_
_entity.id
_entity.type
_entity.pdbx_description
1 polymer ?
#
loop_
_entity_poly.entity_id
_entity_poly.type
_entity_poly.pdbx_seq_one_letter_code
_entity_poly.pdbx_strand_id
1 'polypeptide(L)'
;IALMELGQQKLDHSEYDTFRDFYTKNWQKFVDYNIVDVELVDRLEDKLKLIDLCCTRAYDAKINFTDVAFQVRTWDAIIYNYLKKKNIVIPQKDRNSKDAKYAGAYVKEPKPGRYEWVVSFDLNSLYPHLIMQYNISPETLQEKKHPSASVERLLNQEDTFELYKDFAVCANGAMYSKDKKGFLPELMEKMYNERVIFKKRMIKAKKAYEKTPTKELEKEIARCNNVQMSKKIALNSAY
;
A
#
# COMPACT_ATOMS: atom_id res chain seq x y z
N ILE A 1 18.85 0.95 -9.01
CA ILE A 1 17.64 0.39 -9.66
C ILE A 1 18.02 -0.17 -11.02
N ALA A 2 18.58 0.64 -11.96
CA ALA A 2 18.91 0.20 -13.32
C ALA A 2 19.82 -1.04 -13.34
N LEU A 3 20.84 -1.09 -12.49
CA LEU A 3 21.70 -2.28 -12.37
C LEU A 3 20.91 -3.54 -11.96
N MET A 4 20.01 -3.41 -10.99
CA MET A 4 19.22 -4.56 -10.49
C MET A 4 18.16 -5.01 -11.50
N GLU A 5 17.54 -4.06 -12.19
CA GLU A 5 16.42 -4.34 -13.10
C GLU A 5 16.88 -4.63 -14.53
N LEU A 6 17.88 -3.92 -15.03
CA LEU A 6 18.34 -4.01 -16.42
C LEU A 6 19.71 -4.68 -16.57
N GLY A 7 20.45 -4.89 -15.47
CA GLY A 7 21.84 -5.35 -15.52
C GLY A 7 22.82 -4.28 -16.05
N GLN A 8 22.39 -3.03 -16.13
CA GLN A 8 23.17 -1.92 -16.71
C GLN A 8 23.33 -0.78 -15.71
N GLN A 9 24.45 -0.09 -15.79
CA GLN A 9 24.77 1.06 -14.94
C GLN A 9 24.93 2.33 -15.79
N LYS A 10 24.84 3.47 -15.13
CA LYS A 10 25.26 4.76 -15.68
C LYS A 10 26.75 4.73 -16.04
N LEU A 11 27.15 5.56 -16.96
CA LEU A 11 28.57 5.76 -17.24
C LEU A 11 29.28 6.32 -16.01
N ASP A 12 30.44 5.77 -15.70
CA ASP A 12 31.26 6.26 -14.58
C ASP A 12 31.89 7.62 -14.93
N HIS A 13 31.79 8.53 -13.97
CA HIS A 13 32.36 9.87 -14.05
C HIS A 13 33.11 10.24 -12.75
N SER A 14 33.45 9.26 -11.94
CA SER A 14 34.13 9.43 -10.65
C SER A 14 35.56 10.05 -10.78
N GLU A 15 36.09 10.10 -11.99
CA GLU A 15 37.35 10.76 -12.31
C GLU A 15 37.28 12.30 -12.25
N TYR A 16 36.08 12.88 -12.13
CA TYR A 16 35.84 14.32 -12.07
C TYR A 16 35.29 14.72 -10.69
N ASP A 17 35.87 15.76 -10.10
CA ASP A 17 35.47 16.24 -8.76
C ASP A 17 34.08 16.86 -8.76
N THR A 18 33.71 17.52 -9.86
CA THR A 18 32.39 18.17 -10.02
C THR A 18 31.77 17.91 -11.38
N PHE A 19 30.45 18.04 -11.47
CA PHE A 19 29.74 18.00 -12.75
C PHE A 19 30.24 19.10 -13.71
N ARG A 20 30.66 20.25 -13.18
CA ARG A 20 31.25 21.34 -13.98
C ARG A 20 32.55 20.91 -14.61
N ASP A 21 33.42 20.26 -13.85
CA ASP A 21 34.67 19.70 -14.38
C ASP A 21 34.42 18.66 -15.46
N PHE A 22 33.43 17.81 -15.23
CA PHE A 22 33.06 16.78 -16.18
C PHE A 22 32.67 17.35 -17.54
N TYR A 23 31.69 18.28 -17.64
CA TYR A 23 31.27 18.83 -18.92
C TYR A 23 32.27 19.78 -19.55
N THR A 24 33.13 20.43 -18.75
CA THR A 24 34.18 21.34 -19.28
C THR A 24 35.43 20.61 -19.78
N LYS A 25 35.80 19.52 -19.12
CA LYS A 25 37.02 18.75 -19.46
C LYS A 25 36.75 17.66 -20.49
N ASN A 26 35.55 17.07 -20.53
CA ASN A 26 35.19 16.00 -21.47
C ASN A 26 33.73 16.09 -21.92
N TRP A 27 33.50 17.03 -22.81
CA TRP A 27 32.14 17.32 -23.34
C TRP A 27 31.50 16.10 -24.00
N GLN A 28 32.25 15.33 -24.79
CA GLN A 28 31.68 14.16 -25.50
C GLN A 28 31.22 13.10 -24.51
N LYS A 29 32.05 12.74 -23.52
CA LYS A 29 31.67 11.77 -22.49
C LYS A 29 30.46 12.26 -21.68
N PHE A 30 30.35 13.58 -21.45
CA PHE A 30 29.19 14.16 -20.76
C PHE A 30 27.90 14.00 -21.59
N VAL A 31 27.97 14.20 -22.92
CA VAL A 31 26.82 13.95 -23.81
C VAL A 31 26.43 12.48 -23.80
N ASP A 32 27.40 11.58 -23.93
CA ASP A 32 27.17 10.13 -23.89
C ASP A 32 26.56 9.70 -22.54
N TYR A 33 27.01 10.28 -21.42
CA TYR A 33 26.43 10.06 -20.10
C TYR A 33 24.95 10.43 -20.06
N ASN A 34 24.57 11.60 -20.60
CA ASN A 34 23.18 12.04 -20.64
C ASN A 34 22.31 11.13 -21.52
N ILE A 35 22.85 10.68 -22.67
CA ILE A 35 22.14 9.75 -23.55
C ILE A 35 21.85 8.45 -22.81
N VAL A 36 22.85 7.86 -22.16
CA VAL A 36 22.68 6.62 -21.38
C VAL A 36 21.68 6.81 -20.24
N ASP A 37 21.69 7.97 -19.56
CA ASP A 37 20.73 8.27 -18.50
C ASP A 37 19.28 8.25 -19.00
N VAL A 38 19.02 8.85 -20.14
CA VAL A 38 17.68 8.87 -20.77
C VAL A 38 17.27 7.47 -21.22
N GLU A 39 18.18 6.74 -21.91
CA GLU A 39 17.91 5.37 -22.35
C GLU A 39 17.63 4.41 -21.19
N LEU A 40 18.31 4.56 -20.06
CA LEU A 40 18.05 3.75 -18.87
C LEU A 40 16.66 4.00 -18.29
N VAL A 41 16.19 5.25 -18.28
CA VAL A 41 14.84 5.61 -17.83
C VAL A 41 13.79 5.02 -18.74
N ASP A 42 13.97 5.14 -20.06
CA ASP A 42 13.06 4.59 -21.06
C ASP A 42 12.94 3.06 -20.94
N ARG A 43 14.07 2.36 -20.83
CA ARG A 43 14.10 0.90 -20.63
C ARG A 43 13.50 0.46 -19.30
N LEU A 44 13.68 1.26 -18.22
CA LEU A 44 13.04 1.00 -16.95
C LEU A 44 11.52 1.11 -17.06
N GLU A 45 11.02 2.14 -17.75
CA GLU A 45 9.58 2.28 -18.01
C GLU A 45 9.05 1.14 -18.86
N ASP A 46 9.77 0.74 -19.90
CA ASP A 46 9.39 -0.39 -20.74
C ASP A 46 9.25 -1.70 -19.95
N LYS A 47 10.14 -1.93 -19.00
CA LYS A 47 10.12 -3.12 -18.15
C LYS A 47 9.11 -3.04 -17.03
N LEU A 48 9.06 -1.93 -16.30
CA LEU A 48 8.30 -1.81 -15.04
C LEU A 48 6.88 -1.29 -15.26
N LYS A 49 6.60 -0.59 -16.38
CA LYS A 49 5.30 -0.01 -16.72
C LYS A 49 4.72 0.86 -15.59
N LEU A 50 5.56 1.74 -15.03
CA LEU A 50 5.20 2.60 -13.89
C LEU A 50 4.21 3.70 -14.28
N ILE A 51 4.32 4.26 -15.48
CA ILE A 51 3.38 5.26 -16.01
C ILE A 51 1.98 4.64 -16.12
N ASP A 52 1.87 3.45 -16.68
CA ASP A 52 0.61 2.71 -16.78
C ASP A 52 0.00 2.43 -15.40
N LEU A 53 0.83 2.08 -14.42
CA LEU A 53 0.40 1.88 -13.04
C LEU A 53 -0.10 3.19 -12.43
N CYS A 54 0.62 4.30 -12.60
CA CYS A 54 0.22 5.62 -12.12
C CYS A 54 -1.10 6.08 -12.78
N CYS A 55 -1.25 5.91 -14.09
CA CYS A 55 -2.50 6.20 -14.79
C CYS A 55 -3.66 5.35 -14.25
N THR A 56 -3.43 4.05 -14.04
CA THR A 56 -4.44 3.14 -13.46
C THR A 56 -4.86 3.61 -12.06
N ARG A 57 -3.91 4.04 -11.22
CA ARG A 57 -4.20 4.59 -9.89
C ARG A 57 -4.96 5.91 -9.94
N ALA A 58 -4.54 6.82 -10.82
CA ALA A 58 -5.21 8.11 -11.00
C ALA A 58 -6.68 7.92 -11.40
N TYR A 59 -6.93 7.04 -12.34
CA TYR A 59 -8.27 6.73 -12.83
C TYR A 59 -9.13 6.03 -11.76
N ASP A 60 -8.57 5.08 -11.04
CA ASP A 60 -9.25 4.32 -9.99
C ASP A 60 -9.66 5.21 -8.80
N ALA A 61 -8.77 6.09 -8.36
CA ALA A 61 -9.03 7.04 -7.27
C ALA A 61 -9.73 8.33 -7.72
N LYS A 62 -9.81 8.60 -9.03
CA LYS A 62 -10.33 9.84 -9.64
C LYS A 62 -9.58 11.07 -9.18
N ILE A 63 -8.28 11.04 -9.29
CA ILE A 63 -7.35 12.14 -8.98
C ILE A 63 -6.50 12.49 -10.19
N ASN A 64 -5.82 13.65 -10.14
CA ASN A 64 -4.85 14.00 -11.16
C ASN A 64 -3.62 13.08 -11.12
N PHE A 65 -3.00 12.85 -12.26
CA PHE A 65 -1.78 12.05 -12.37
C PHE A 65 -0.68 12.51 -11.40
N THR A 66 -0.50 13.83 -11.26
CA THR A 66 0.49 14.44 -10.35
C THR A 66 0.22 14.16 -8.87
N ASP A 67 -1.01 13.86 -8.50
CA ASP A 67 -1.40 13.60 -7.11
C ASP A 67 -1.24 12.12 -6.69
N VAL A 68 -0.99 11.23 -7.65
CA VAL A 68 -0.89 9.76 -7.40
C VAL A 68 0.19 9.41 -6.38
N ALA A 69 1.28 10.17 -6.32
CA ALA A 69 2.36 9.95 -5.35
C ALA A 69 1.96 10.28 -3.90
N PHE A 70 0.89 11.07 -3.71
CA PHE A 70 0.44 11.52 -2.39
C PHE A 70 -0.68 10.62 -1.86
N GLN A 71 -0.34 9.75 -0.91
CA GLN A 71 -1.29 8.76 -0.37
C GLN A 71 -2.50 9.40 0.32
N VAL A 72 -2.28 10.46 1.09
CA VAL A 72 -3.37 11.18 1.78
C VAL A 72 -4.38 11.74 0.78
N ARG A 73 -3.92 12.42 -0.28
CA ARG A 73 -4.80 12.95 -1.34
C ARG A 73 -5.57 11.84 -2.06
N THR A 74 -4.89 10.73 -2.31
CA THR A 74 -5.52 9.55 -2.93
C THR A 74 -6.68 9.04 -2.07
N TRP A 75 -6.45 8.86 -0.76
CA TRP A 75 -7.49 8.40 0.17
C TRP A 75 -8.58 9.44 0.40
N ASP A 76 -8.26 10.73 0.51
CA ASP A 76 -9.26 11.80 0.60
C ASP A 76 -10.22 11.73 -0.59
N ALA A 77 -9.70 11.54 -1.81
CA ALA A 77 -10.54 11.43 -3.00
C ALA A 77 -11.38 10.13 -3.04
N ILE A 78 -10.80 8.99 -2.65
CA ILE A 78 -11.51 7.72 -2.58
C ILE A 78 -12.68 7.82 -1.59
N ILE A 79 -12.42 8.32 -0.38
CA ILE A 79 -13.44 8.48 0.67
C ILE A 79 -14.51 9.48 0.21
N TYR A 80 -14.09 10.64 -0.33
CA TYR A 80 -15.02 11.64 -0.87
C TYR A 80 -15.94 11.06 -1.93
N ASN A 81 -15.40 10.39 -2.93
CA ASN A 81 -16.19 9.80 -4.00
C ASN A 81 -17.13 8.69 -3.51
N TYR A 82 -16.72 7.94 -2.49
CA TYR A 82 -17.54 6.90 -1.88
C TYR A 82 -18.71 7.51 -1.09
N LEU A 83 -18.45 8.47 -0.20
CA LEU A 83 -19.47 9.12 0.63
C LEU A 83 -20.42 9.98 -0.20
N LYS A 84 -19.92 10.70 -1.20
CA LYS A 84 -20.75 11.43 -2.15
C LYS A 84 -21.80 10.56 -2.84
N LYS A 85 -21.44 9.34 -3.25
CA LYS A 85 -22.42 8.38 -3.83
C LYS A 85 -23.52 7.96 -2.87
N LYS A 86 -23.25 8.04 -1.57
CA LYS A 86 -24.22 7.73 -0.50
C LYS A 86 -24.96 8.98 0.02
N ASN A 87 -24.75 10.14 -0.60
CA ASN A 87 -25.27 11.44 -0.15
C ASN A 87 -24.86 11.81 1.28
N ILE A 88 -23.66 11.40 1.70
CA ILE A 88 -23.08 11.72 3.00
C ILE A 88 -22.08 12.86 2.82
N VAL A 89 -22.27 13.93 3.61
CA VAL A 89 -21.36 15.08 3.64
C VAL A 89 -20.21 14.80 4.59
N ILE A 90 -18.99 15.08 4.13
CA ILE A 90 -17.80 14.98 4.97
C ILE A 90 -17.73 16.25 5.82
N PRO A 91 -17.57 16.14 7.16
CA PRO A 91 -17.42 17.30 8.02
C PRO A 91 -16.15 18.09 7.68
N GLN A 92 -16.15 19.37 8.02
CA GLN A 92 -14.98 20.23 7.82
C GLN A 92 -13.80 19.68 8.65
N LYS A 93 -12.61 19.74 8.08
CA LYS A 93 -11.40 19.27 8.74
C LYS A 93 -10.99 20.23 9.86
N ASP A 94 -11.00 19.76 11.10
CA ASP A 94 -10.46 20.51 12.22
C ASP A 94 -8.94 20.66 12.11
N ARG A 95 -8.45 21.89 12.34
CA ARG A 95 -7.02 22.20 12.32
C ARG A 95 -6.35 21.94 13.68
N ASN A 96 -6.72 20.86 14.36
CA ASN A 96 -6.12 20.53 15.64
C ASN A 96 -4.68 20.00 15.44
N SER A 97 -3.75 20.46 16.27
CA SER A 97 -2.41 19.95 16.30
C SER A 97 -2.41 18.48 16.75
N LYS A 98 -1.61 17.65 16.07
CA LYS A 98 -1.44 16.24 16.45
C LYS A 98 -0.35 16.15 17.54
N ASP A 99 -0.72 16.46 18.78
CA ASP A 99 0.23 16.39 19.91
C ASP A 99 0.33 14.97 20.51
N ALA A 100 -0.60 14.09 20.20
CA ALA A 100 -0.61 12.73 20.72
C ALA A 100 0.26 11.77 19.85
N LYS A 101 1.28 11.21 20.47
CA LYS A 101 2.03 10.06 19.93
C LYS A 101 1.27 8.78 20.27
N TYR A 102 1.17 7.86 19.31
CA TYR A 102 0.64 6.51 19.52
C TYR A 102 1.78 5.48 19.45
N ALA A 103 1.62 4.39 20.21
CA ALA A 103 2.57 3.29 20.18
C ALA A 103 2.51 2.58 18.82
N GLY A 104 3.68 2.22 18.29
CA GLY A 104 3.78 1.41 17.08
C GLY A 104 3.41 -0.06 17.29
N ALA A 105 3.67 -0.90 16.31
CA ALA A 105 3.44 -2.33 16.41
C ALA A 105 4.33 -2.98 17.46
N TYR A 106 3.80 -3.98 18.17
CA TYR A 106 4.59 -4.81 19.06
C TYR A 106 5.55 -5.69 18.26
N VAL A 107 6.83 -5.66 18.63
CA VAL A 107 7.86 -6.54 18.09
C VAL A 107 8.45 -7.34 19.23
N LYS A 108 8.33 -8.67 19.17
CA LYS A 108 8.93 -9.55 20.16
C LYS A 108 10.44 -9.64 19.91
N GLU A 109 11.23 -9.41 20.96
CA GLU A 109 12.68 -9.57 20.89
C GLU A 109 13.07 -10.99 20.47
N PRO A 110 13.92 -11.14 19.45
CA PRO A 110 14.39 -12.45 19.02
C PRO A 110 15.32 -13.07 20.07
N LYS A 111 15.24 -14.37 20.25
CA LYS A 111 16.22 -15.12 21.02
C LYS A 111 17.30 -15.61 20.06
N PRO A 112 18.52 -15.06 20.05
CA PRO A 112 19.58 -15.50 19.16
C PRO A 112 19.96 -16.96 19.43
N GLY A 113 20.15 -17.74 18.36
CA GLY A 113 20.50 -19.13 18.49
C GLY A 113 20.39 -19.88 17.15
N ARG A 114 20.84 -21.13 17.15
CA ARG A 114 20.61 -22.06 16.05
C ARG A 114 19.35 -22.85 16.34
N TYR A 115 18.42 -22.85 15.37
CA TYR A 115 17.14 -23.55 15.48
C TYR A 115 17.01 -24.57 14.36
N GLU A 116 16.47 -25.74 14.68
CA GLU A 116 16.09 -26.75 13.71
C GLU A 116 14.57 -26.68 13.48
N TRP A 117 14.10 -27.03 12.29
CA TRP A 117 12.67 -27.04 11.95
C TRP A 117 11.97 -25.68 12.10
N VAL A 118 12.53 -24.66 11.45
CA VAL A 118 11.94 -23.32 11.47
C VAL A 118 10.78 -23.23 10.49
N VAL A 119 9.60 -22.79 10.98
CA VAL A 119 8.42 -22.53 10.17
C VAL A 119 8.10 -21.04 10.23
N SER A 120 7.94 -20.42 9.06
CA SER A 120 7.56 -19.01 8.94
C SER A 120 6.13 -18.89 8.46
N PHE A 121 5.33 -18.08 9.16
CA PHE A 121 3.96 -17.76 8.78
C PHE A 121 3.84 -16.27 8.48
N ASP A 122 3.09 -15.92 7.44
CA ASP A 122 2.73 -14.55 7.10
C ASP A 122 1.23 -14.40 6.94
N LEU A 123 0.66 -13.37 7.55
CA LEU A 123 -0.77 -13.08 7.47
C LEU A 123 -1.06 -12.17 6.29
N ASN A 124 -1.77 -12.69 5.32
CA ASN A 124 -2.16 -11.93 4.13
C ASN A 124 -2.97 -10.68 4.47
N SER A 125 -2.44 -9.50 4.13
CA SER A 125 -3.15 -8.21 4.29
C SER A 125 -3.67 -8.02 5.73
N LEU A 126 -2.82 -8.22 6.74
CA LEU A 126 -3.18 -8.22 8.16
C LEU A 126 -4.00 -6.98 8.57
N TYR A 127 -3.50 -5.78 8.32
CA TYR A 127 -4.18 -4.54 8.73
C TYR A 127 -5.54 -4.33 8.05
N PRO A 128 -5.71 -4.50 6.74
CA PRO A 128 -7.03 -4.47 6.13
C PRO A 128 -8.02 -5.44 6.75
N HIS A 129 -7.57 -6.67 7.07
CA HIS A 129 -8.43 -7.66 7.72
C HIS A 129 -8.78 -7.29 9.14
N LEU A 130 -7.87 -6.70 9.91
CA LEU A 130 -8.18 -6.18 11.25
C LEU A 130 -9.19 -5.03 11.19
N ILE A 131 -9.05 -4.10 10.25
CA ILE A 131 -10.03 -3.04 10.03
C ILE A 131 -11.41 -3.62 9.73
N MET A 132 -11.49 -4.64 8.88
CA MET A 132 -12.75 -5.30 8.56
C MET A 132 -13.32 -6.09 9.74
N GLN A 133 -12.49 -6.84 10.45
CA GLN A 133 -12.90 -7.72 11.54
C GLN A 133 -13.39 -6.94 12.76
N TYR A 134 -12.69 -5.87 13.13
CA TYR A 134 -13.04 -5.03 14.27
C TYR A 134 -13.97 -3.89 13.91
N ASN A 135 -14.39 -3.78 12.66
CA ASN A 135 -15.26 -2.71 12.16
C ASN A 135 -14.71 -1.31 12.45
N ILE A 136 -13.39 -1.14 12.26
CA ILE A 136 -12.67 0.09 12.58
C ILE A 136 -13.06 1.19 11.58
N SER A 137 -13.82 2.17 12.05
CA SER A 137 -14.24 3.33 11.26
C SER A 137 -14.60 4.48 12.21
N PRO A 138 -14.46 5.74 11.81
CA PRO A 138 -14.77 6.88 12.68
C PRO A 138 -16.20 6.85 13.24
N GLU A 139 -17.18 6.49 12.43
CA GLU A 139 -18.60 6.47 12.81
C GLU A 139 -19.00 5.28 13.67
N THR A 140 -18.16 4.26 13.78
CA THR A 140 -18.40 3.09 14.62
C THR A 140 -17.67 3.15 15.96
N LEU A 141 -16.70 4.07 16.08
CA LEU A 141 -15.92 4.28 17.31
C LEU A 141 -16.83 4.79 18.44
N GLN A 142 -16.71 4.17 19.62
CA GLN A 142 -17.40 4.60 20.83
C GLN A 142 -16.56 5.60 21.61
N GLU A 143 -17.21 6.58 22.25
CA GLU A 143 -16.53 7.57 23.08
C GLU A 143 -15.88 6.94 24.32
N LYS A 144 -16.56 5.94 24.90
CA LYS A 144 -16.06 5.23 26.08
C LYS A 144 -15.16 4.08 25.68
N LYS A 145 -14.04 3.97 26.37
CA LYS A 145 -13.14 2.81 26.26
C LYS A 145 -13.60 1.69 27.18
N HIS A 146 -13.21 0.47 26.84
CA HIS A 146 -13.40 -0.69 27.70
C HIS A 146 -12.60 -0.51 29.02
N PRO A 147 -13.22 -0.69 30.18
CA PRO A 147 -12.61 -0.34 31.47
C PRO A 147 -11.37 -1.16 31.85
N SER A 148 -11.31 -2.42 31.41
CA SER A 148 -10.23 -3.33 31.77
C SER A 148 -9.31 -3.73 30.60
N ALA A 149 -9.61 -3.37 29.36
CA ALA A 149 -8.77 -3.72 28.23
C ALA A 149 -7.59 -2.75 28.09
N SER A 150 -6.37 -3.28 28.18
CA SER A 150 -5.14 -2.56 27.90
C SER A 150 -4.12 -3.46 27.23
N VAL A 151 -3.24 -2.86 26.42
CA VAL A 151 -2.15 -3.59 25.72
C VAL A 151 -1.26 -4.29 26.74
N GLU A 152 -0.94 -3.63 27.84
CA GLU A 152 -0.06 -4.14 28.89
C GLU A 152 -0.62 -5.41 29.53
N ARG A 153 -1.91 -5.43 29.93
CA ARG A 153 -2.58 -6.61 30.49
C ARG A 153 -2.59 -7.78 29.51
N LEU A 154 -2.82 -7.52 28.22
CA LEU A 154 -2.77 -8.56 27.20
C LEU A 154 -1.38 -9.16 27.02
N LEU A 155 -0.33 -8.35 27.04
CA LEU A 155 1.05 -8.83 26.93
C LEU A 155 1.47 -9.65 28.15
N ASN A 156 1.00 -9.28 29.34
CA ASN A 156 1.24 -10.02 30.60
C ASN A 156 0.37 -11.27 30.73
N GLN A 157 -0.50 -11.56 29.75
CA GLN A 157 -1.45 -12.67 29.83
C GLN A 157 -2.38 -12.63 31.05
N GLU A 158 -2.60 -11.42 31.58
CA GLU A 158 -3.58 -11.19 32.63
C GLU A 158 -4.97 -11.36 31.99
N ASP A 159 -5.90 -11.88 32.77
CA ASP A 159 -7.26 -12.32 32.45
C ASP A 159 -7.88 -11.73 31.15
N THR A 160 -8.56 -12.60 30.41
CA THR A 160 -9.37 -12.19 29.26
C THR A 160 -10.41 -11.18 29.72
N PHE A 161 -10.35 -9.97 29.15
CA PHE A 161 -11.40 -8.98 29.41
C PHE A 161 -12.72 -9.45 28.78
N GLU A 162 -13.83 -9.05 29.39
CA GLU A 162 -15.16 -9.40 28.93
C GLU A 162 -15.40 -8.91 27.51
N LEU A 163 -15.85 -9.80 26.62
CA LEU A 163 -16.18 -9.48 25.24
C LEU A 163 -17.65 -9.07 25.16
N TYR A 164 -17.91 -7.84 24.77
CA TYR A 164 -19.25 -7.36 24.52
C TYR A 164 -19.78 -7.89 23.18
N LYS A 165 -21.04 -8.38 23.18
CA LYS A 165 -21.67 -8.88 21.94
C LYS A 165 -21.77 -7.82 20.86
N ASP A 166 -22.14 -6.61 21.23
CA ASP A 166 -22.48 -5.52 20.31
C ASP A 166 -21.28 -4.68 19.89
N PHE A 167 -20.11 -4.93 20.51
CA PHE A 167 -18.89 -4.17 20.26
C PHE A 167 -17.71 -5.07 19.94
N ALA A 168 -16.85 -4.57 19.03
CA ALA A 168 -15.51 -5.10 18.86
C ALA A 168 -14.57 -4.32 19.79
N VAL A 169 -13.88 -5.01 20.69
CA VAL A 169 -12.94 -4.43 21.65
C VAL A 169 -11.52 -4.61 21.15
N CYS A 170 -10.79 -3.49 21.00
CA CYS A 170 -9.39 -3.51 20.64
C CYS A 170 -8.47 -3.60 21.87
N ALA A 171 -7.22 -4.02 21.65
CA ALA A 171 -6.23 -4.19 22.71
C ALA A 171 -5.98 -2.92 23.56
N ASN A 172 -6.13 -1.74 22.97
CA ASN A 172 -5.99 -0.44 23.65
C ASN A 172 -7.29 0.04 24.34
N GLY A 173 -8.30 -0.82 24.44
CA GLY A 173 -9.60 -0.52 25.02
C GLY A 173 -10.57 0.21 24.08
N ALA A 174 -10.19 0.59 22.87
CA ALA A 174 -11.12 1.18 21.92
C ALA A 174 -12.22 0.18 21.56
N MET A 175 -13.47 0.66 21.49
CA MET A 175 -14.64 -0.14 21.14
C MET A 175 -15.27 0.38 19.87
N TYR A 176 -15.64 -0.54 18.98
CA TYR A 176 -16.33 -0.25 17.74
C TYR A 176 -17.66 -0.99 17.66
N SER A 177 -18.74 -0.28 17.31
CA SER A 177 -20.08 -0.91 17.18
C SER A 177 -20.10 -1.93 16.05
N LYS A 178 -20.84 -3.02 16.25
CA LYS A 178 -21.12 -4.05 15.25
C LYS A 178 -22.48 -3.90 14.58
N ASP A 179 -23.30 -2.93 14.98
CA ASP A 179 -24.68 -2.76 14.48
C ASP A 179 -24.72 -2.46 13.00
N LYS A 180 -23.79 -1.63 12.53
CA LYS A 180 -23.67 -1.24 11.12
C LYS A 180 -22.23 -1.37 10.69
N LYS A 181 -22.03 -1.86 9.46
CA LYS A 181 -20.70 -1.89 8.86
C LYS A 181 -20.23 -0.47 8.56
N GLY A 182 -19.05 -0.13 9.07
CA GLY A 182 -18.42 1.15 8.84
C GLY A 182 -18.00 1.34 7.37
N PHE A 183 -17.88 2.59 6.92
CA PHE A 183 -17.50 2.87 5.53
C PHE A 183 -16.08 2.41 5.20
N LEU A 184 -15.16 2.52 6.15
CA LEU A 184 -13.77 2.11 5.94
C LEU A 184 -13.63 0.58 5.78
N PRO A 185 -14.22 -0.26 6.67
CA PRO A 185 -14.34 -1.70 6.45
C PRO A 185 -14.98 -2.09 5.12
N GLU A 186 -16.03 -1.39 4.71
CA GLU A 186 -16.70 -1.65 3.42
C GLU A 186 -15.77 -1.36 2.23
N LEU A 187 -15.03 -0.25 2.27
CA LEU A 187 -14.03 0.10 1.26
C LEU A 187 -12.89 -0.91 1.22
N MET A 188 -12.37 -1.33 2.39
CA MET A 188 -11.30 -2.33 2.49
C MET A 188 -11.73 -3.65 1.87
N GLU A 189 -12.91 -4.14 2.22
CA GLU A 189 -13.45 -5.39 1.68
C GLU A 189 -13.64 -5.31 0.16
N LYS A 190 -14.21 -4.23 -0.34
CA LYS A 190 -14.38 -4.02 -1.78
C LYS A 190 -13.05 -4.05 -2.51
N MET A 191 -12.07 -3.27 -2.05
CA MET A 191 -10.75 -3.20 -2.69
C MET A 191 -10.01 -4.53 -2.62
N TYR A 192 -10.12 -5.26 -1.50
CA TYR A 192 -9.52 -6.57 -1.34
C TYR A 192 -10.14 -7.59 -2.31
N ASN A 193 -11.46 -7.63 -2.40
CA ASN A 193 -12.16 -8.55 -3.31
C ASN A 193 -11.83 -8.25 -4.77
N GLU A 194 -11.83 -6.98 -5.17
CA GLU A 194 -11.41 -6.56 -6.51
C GLU A 194 -9.97 -7.01 -6.81
N ARG A 195 -9.03 -6.79 -5.87
CA ARG A 195 -7.65 -7.26 -5.99
C ARG A 195 -7.57 -8.77 -6.21
N VAL A 196 -8.30 -9.55 -5.43
CA VAL A 196 -8.30 -11.02 -5.55
C VAL A 196 -8.82 -11.47 -6.92
N ILE A 197 -9.89 -10.82 -7.42
CA ILE A 197 -10.45 -11.12 -8.76
C ILE A 197 -9.39 -10.86 -9.84
N PHE A 198 -8.77 -9.69 -9.85
CA PHE A 198 -7.77 -9.34 -10.86
C PHE A 198 -6.50 -10.18 -10.74
N LYS A 199 -6.07 -10.52 -9.50
CA LYS A 199 -4.95 -11.45 -9.29
C LYS A 199 -5.23 -12.84 -9.87
N LYS A 200 -6.43 -13.38 -9.66
CA LYS A 200 -6.84 -14.67 -10.25
C LYS A 200 -6.89 -14.62 -11.77
N ARG A 201 -7.44 -13.52 -12.36
CA ARG A 201 -7.46 -13.31 -13.82
C ARG A 201 -6.04 -13.25 -14.38
N MET A 202 -5.14 -12.49 -13.76
CA MET A 202 -3.74 -12.42 -14.15
C MET A 202 -3.07 -13.80 -14.16
N ILE A 203 -3.26 -14.60 -13.10
CA ILE A 203 -2.69 -15.94 -13.01
C ILE A 203 -3.24 -16.85 -14.12
N LYS A 204 -4.54 -16.77 -14.40
CA LYS A 204 -5.17 -17.52 -15.51
C LYS A 204 -4.59 -17.10 -16.86
N ALA A 205 -4.45 -15.81 -17.10
CA ALA A 205 -3.87 -15.29 -18.34
C ALA A 205 -2.38 -15.70 -18.49
N LYS A 206 -1.59 -15.67 -17.41
CA LYS A 206 -0.19 -16.17 -17.43
C LYS A 206 -0.10 -17.63 -17.82
N LYS A 207 -0.92 -18.50 -17.22
CA LYS A 207 -0.97 -19.93 -17.58
C LYS A 207 -1.41 -20.18 -19.03
N ALA A 208 -2.28 -19.33 -19.59
CA ALA A 208 -2.65 -19.39 -20.99
C ALA A 208 -1.51 -18.92 -21.90
N TYR A 209 -0.82 -17.85 -21.51
CA TYR A 209 0.33 -17.30 -22.23
C TYR A 209 1.51 -18.28 -22.30
N GLU A 210 1.78 -19.04 -21.23
CA GLU A 210 2.79 -20.11 -21.22
C GLU A 210 2.52 -21.20 -22.29
N LYS A 211 1.25 -21.44 -22.61
CA LYS A 211 0.86 -22.43 -23.64
C LYS A 211 0.83 -21.85 -25.03
N THR A 212 0.32 -20.65 -25.17
CA THR A 212 0.10 -19.97 -26.45
C THR A 212 0.37 -18.47 -26.27
N PRO A 213 1.61 -18.00 -26.48
CA PRO A 213 1.96 -16.59 -26.35
C PRO A 213 1.23 -15.74 -27.40
N THR A 214 0.41 -14.79 -26.96
CA THR A 214 -0.26 -13.79 -27.82
C THR A 214 -0.15 -12.40 -27.21
N LYS A 215 -0.16 -11.37 -28.07
CA LYS A 215 -0.14 -9.96 -27.62
C LYS A 215 -1.36 -9.58 -26.79
N GLU A 216 -2.51 -10.19 -27.06
CA GLU A 216 -3.74 -9.97 -26.30
C GLU A 216 -3.59 -10.48 -24.85
N LEU A 217 -3.02 -11.67 -24.66
CA LEU A 217 -2.75 -12.23 -23.33
C LEU A 217 -1.71 -11.42 -22.58
N GLU A 218 -0.67 -10.94 -23.27
CA GLU A 218 0.34 -10.05 -22.66
C GLU A 218 -0.29 -8.75 -22.15
N LYS A 219 -1.14 -8.10 -22.96
CA LYS A 219 -1.90 -6.91 -22.54
C LYS A 219 -2.84 -7.18 -21.37
N GLU A 220 -3.54 -8.31 -21.38
CA GLU A 220 -4.45 -8.69 -20.27
C GLU A 220 -3.66 -8.97 -18.98
N ILE A 221 -2.49 -9.60 -19.05
CA ILE A 221 -1.59 -9.81 -17.91
C ILE A 221 -1.16 -8.47 -17.33
N ALA A 222 -0.67 -7.55 -18.18
CA ALA A 222 -0.23 -6.22 -17.77
C ALA A 222 -1.38 -5.43 -17.12
N ARG A 223 -2.55 -5.38 -17.76
CA ARG A 223 -3.74 -4.72 -17.23
C ARG A 223 -4.16 -5.28 -15.88
N CYS A 224 -4.29 -6.59 -15.76
CA CYS A 224 -4.70 -7.23 -14.52
C CYS A 224 -3.66 -7.02 -13.42
N ASN A 225 -2.36 -7.02 -13.76
CA ASN A 225 -1.29 -6.72 -12.82
C ASN A 225 -1.37 -5.28 -12.31
N ASN A 226 -1.56 -4.30 -13.18
CA ASN A 226 -1.66 -2.90 -12.80
C ASN A 226 -2.85 -2.64 -11.88
N VAL A 227 -4.02 -3.21 -12.19
CA VAL A 227 -5.21 -3.07 -11.34
C VAL A 227 -4.99 -3.72 -9.97
N GLN A 228 -4.50 -4.98 -9.90
CA GLN A 228 -4.28 -5.64 -8.61
C GLN A 228 -3.19 -4.95 -7.80
N MET A 229 -2.17 -4.36 -8.45
CA MET A 229 -1.12 -3.62 -7.78
C MET A 229 -1.62 -2.27 -7.26
N SER A 230 -2.42 -1.54 -8.04
CA SER A 230 -3.11 -0.32 -7.60
C SER A 230 -3.91 -0.57 -6.31
N LYS A 231 -4.73 -1.64 -6.28
CA LYS A 231 -5.51 -2.01 -5.09
C LYS A 231 -4.60 -2.42 -3.91
N LYS A 232 -3.50 -3.14 -4.17
CA LYS A 232 -2.52 -3.49 -3.13
C LYS A 232 -1.91 -2.25 -2.49
N ILE A 233 -1.50 -1.28 -3.30
CA ILE A 233 -0.91 -0.03 -2.81
C ILE A 233 -1.94 0.77 -2.02
N ALA A 234 -3.18 0.90 -2.52
CA ALA A 234 -4.25 1.58 -1.81
C ALA A 234 -4.52 0.92 -0.44
N LEU A 235 -4.72 -0.39 -0.39
CA LEU A 235 -4.93 -1.13 0.86
C LEU A 235 -3.80 -0.92 1.88
N ASN A 236 -2.54 -0.93 1.43
CA ASN A 236 -1.38 -0.77 2.32
C ASN A 236 -1.12 0.68 2.76
N SER A 237 -1.75 1.65 2.11
CA SER A 237 -1.60 3.08 2.43
C SER A 237 -2.77 3.67 3.23
N ALA A 238 -3.71 2.83 3.65
CA ALA A 238 -4.90 3.25 4.41
C ALA A 238 -4.65 3.49 5.90
N TYR A 239 -3.50 3.02 6.41
CA TYR A 239 -3.15 3.03 7.83
C TYR A 239 -1.74 3.57 8.06
#